data_3264510d4af06c98333262057ac93767
#
_entry.id   3264510d4af06c98333262057ac93767
#
_cell.length_a   1.000
_cell.length_b   1.000
_cell.length_c   1.000
_cell.angle_alpha   90.00
_cell.angle_beta   90.00
_cell.angle_gamma   90.00
#
_symmetry.space_group_name_H-M   'P 1'
#
loop_
_entity.id
_entity.type
_entity.pdbx_description
1 polymer ?
#
loop_
_entity_poly.entity_id
_entity_poly.type
_entity_poly.pdbx_seq_one_letter_code
_entity_poly.pdbx_strand_id
1 'polypeptide(L)'
;MKAEGIDCTYGWLAIPYFRAAAIAARLMPSRQPGRPFLPIVLRQATAMIRPLEGITVVSLEQAIAAPFCTRQLADLGARVIKIERPGAGDFARAYDDRVRGLSSHFVWTNRGKESLTLDVKHDGAAPVLEALLSRADVLVQNLAPGAAARLGLDHAALSERFPRLIVCDISGYGADGPYRDKKAYDLLVQSESGFVSVTGTPEEGVKAGASIADIAAGMYAYSNILAALIERGQTGRGKRIDISMLESMVEWMSFPLYYAFDGASPPPRAGASHATIYPYGPFPTGDGKTVMLGLQNEREWAVFCESVLQQPELATHPDYASNSLRSANRGALRERIVAAFSQWSADEVGARLEAAKIANAQVNTMADVWAHPQLAARRRWRQVDTPAGAIPALLPPGMADARMDPVPALGEHTDAILAELGIAGERVAAMRAAGAV
;
A
#
# COMPACT_ATOMS: atom_id res chain seq x y z
N MET A 1 -7.85 -48.64 -25.37
CA MET A 1 -9.04 -47.79 -25.30
C MET A 1 -8.55 -46.35 -25.41
N LYS A 2 -9.03 -45.61 -26.40
CA LYS A 2 -8.57 -44.32 -26.88
C LYS A 2 -8.87 -43.24 -25.83
N ALA A 3 -7.88 -42.38 -25.54
CA ALA A 3 -8.07 -41.12 -24.83
C ALA A 3 -8.20 -39.98 -25.86
N GLU A 4 -9.33 -39.31 -25.85
CA GLU A 4 -9.61 -38.16 -26.72
C GLU A 4 -8.99 -36.90 -26.10
N GLY A 5 -8.29 -36.13 -26.93
CA GLY A 5 -7.66 -34.86 -26.56
C GLY A 5 -8.68 -33.74 -26.48
N ILE A 6 -8.53 -32.87 -25.49
CA ILE A 6 -9.26 -31.61 -25.37
C ILE A 6 -8.33 -30.50 -25.85
N ASP A 7 -8.71 -29.94 -27.01
CA ASP A 7 -8.04 -28.79 -27.63
C ASP A 7 -8.63 -27.50 -27.02
N CYS A 8 -7.82 -26.73 -26.28
CA CYS A 8 -8.18 -25.43 -25.72
C CYS A 8 -7.57 -24.30 -26.54
N THR A 9 -8.19 -23.96 -27.67
CA THR A 9 -7.90 -22.73 -28.41
C THR A 9 -8.67 -21.57 -27.80
N TYR A 10 -7.97 -20.66 -27.11
CA TYR A 10 -8.52 -19.37 -26.68
C TYR A 10 -8.61 -18.42 -27.87
N GLY A 11 -9.81 -18.29 -28.45
CA GLY A 11 -10.12 -17.27 -29.43
C GLY A 11 -10.50 -15.94 -28.73
N TRP A 12 -9.75 -14.88 -29.00
CA TRP A 12 -10.11 -13.51 -28.64
C TRP A 12 -11.31 -13.06 -29.49
N LEU A 13 -12.50 -12.96 -28.90
CA LEU A 13 -13.66 -12.32 -29.51
C LEU A 13 -13.54 -10.81 -29.37
N ALA A 14 -13.20 -10.14 -30.47
CA ALA A 14 -13.35 -8.70 -30.63
C ALA A 14 -14.85 -8.37 -30.67
N ILE A 15 -15.37 -7.65 -29.68
CA ILE A 15 -16.72 -7.10 -29.63
C ILE A 15 -16.70 -5.78 -30.41
N PRO A 16 -17.48 -5.64 -31.51
CA PRO A 16 -17.54 -4.39 -32.24
C PRO A 16 -18.41 -3.38 -31.48
N TYR A 17 -17.85 -2.20 -31.24
CA TYR A 17 -18.52 -0.99 -30.79
C TYR A 17 -19.46 -0.43 -31.89
N PHE A 18 -20.59 -1.05 -32.14
CA PHE A 18 -21.65 -0.49 -32.99
C PHE A 18 -23.00 -1.15 -32.67
N ARG A 19 -23.71 -0.61 -31.65
CA ARG A 19 -25.19 -0.75 -31.50
C ARG A 19 -25.72 -0.01 -30.25
N ALA A 20 -25.31 1.21 -30.01
CA ALA A 20 -25.94 2.08 -29.01
C ALA A 20 -26.79 3.23 -29.60
N ALA A 21 -26.83 3.38 -30.92
CA ALA A 21 -27.53 4.48 -31.57
C ALA A 21 -28.99 4.17 -32.00
N ALA A 22 -29.44 2.92 -31.88
CA ALA A 22 -30.74 2.52 -32.45
C ALA A 22 -31.90 2.41 -31.43
N ILE A 23 -31.67 2.60 -30.13
CA ILE A 23 -32.73 2.48 -29.08
C ILE A 23 -33.27 3.85 -28.64
N ALA A 24 -32.55 4.95 -28.91
CA ALA A 24 -32.97 6.31 -28.54
C ALA A 24 -34.04 6.93 -29.45
N ALA A 25 -34.39 6.29 -30.57
CA ALA A 25 -35.32 6.86 -31.57
C ALA A 25 -36.79 6.51 -31.41
N ARG A 26 -37.21 5.80 -30.34
CA ARG A 26 -38.61 5.33 -30.18
C ARG A 26 -39.39 5.88 -28.99
N LEU A 27 -38.87 6.89 -28.29
CA LEU A 27 -39.57 7.54 -27.17
C LEU A 27 -39.51 9.07 -27.27
N MET A 28 -39.87 9.65 -28.43
CA MET A 28 -40.16 11.07 -28.49
C MET A 28 -41.68 11.27 -28.65
N PRO A 29 -42.32 11.98 -27.70
CA PRO A 29 -43.71 12.43 -27.93
C PRO A 29 -43.75 13.53 -28.99
N SER A 30 -44.84 13.56 -29.75
CA SER A 30 -45.15 14.46 -30.88
C SER A 30 -44.92 15.93 -30.54
N ARG A 31 -44.25 16.64 -31.42
CA ARG A 31 -43.98 18.10 -31.37
C ARG A 31 -45.27 18.91 -31.35
N GLN A 32 -45.44 19.78 -30.37
CA GLN A 32 -46.29 20.96 -30.47
C GLN A 32 -45.44 22.17 -30.93
N PRO A 33 -45.88 22.96 -31.90
CA PRO A 33 -45.16 24.15 -32.34
C PRO A 33 -45.46 25.33 -31.43
N GLY A 34 -44.43 26.04 -30.95
CA GLY A 34 -44.61 27.38 -30.36
C GLY A 34 -44.00 27.70 -29.01
N ARG A 35 -42.89 27.04 -28.57
CA ARG A 35 -42.14 27.56 -27.43
C ARG A 35 -40.68 27.86 -27.84
N PRO A 36 -40.13 29.06 -27.48
CA PRO A 36 -38.73 29.39 -27.77
C PRO A 36 -37.81 28.49 -26.96
N PHE A 37 -36.80 27.93 -27.60
CA PHE A 37 -35.70 27.18 -26.99
C PHE A 37 -34.89 28.15 -26.10
N LEU A 38 -35.00 28.04 -24.80
CA LEU A 38 -33.99 28.56 -23.88
C LEU A 38 -32.82 27.60 -23.92
N PRO A 39 -31.58 28.03 -24.20
CA PRO A 39 -30.42 27.16 -24.08
C PRO A 39 -30.27 26.75 -22.63
N ILE A 40 -30.41 25.46 -22.32
CA ILE A 40 -30.01 24.91 -21.04
C ILE A 40 -28.49 25.09 -20.99
N VAL A 41 -28.06 26.13 -20.28
CA VAL A 41 -26.65 26.32 -19.90
C VAL A 41 -26.36 25.26 -18.82
N LEU A 42 -26.00 24.07 -19.25
CA LEU A 42 -25.34 23.09 -18.42
C LEU A 42 -23.93 23.59 -18.11
N ARG A 43 -23.82 24.57 -17.20
CA ARG A 43 -22.61 24.91 -16.49
C ARG A 43 -22.83 24.66 -15.00
N GLN A 44 -22.92 23.42 -14.64
CA GLN A 44 -22.38 22.99 -13.36
C GLN A 44 -21.19 22.09 -13.69
N ALA A 45 -19.99 22.63 -13.51
CA ALA A 45 -18.84 21.80 -13.24
C ALA A 45 -19.25 20.99 -12.02
N THR A 46 -19.67 19.74 -12.21
CA THR A 46 -19.84 18.79 -11.13
C THR A 46 -18.47 18.68 -10.49
N ALA A 47 -18.29 19.31 -9.31
CA ALA A 47 -17.15 19.03 -8.47
C ALA A 47 -17.05 17.51 -8.39
N MET A 48 -15.93 16.93 -8.79
CA MET A 48 -15.74 15.48 -8.72
C MET A 48 -15.81 15.08 -7.25
N ILE A 49 -16.91 14.44 -6.87
CA ILE A 49 -17.09 13.92 -5.51
C ILE A 49 -16.06 12.81 -5.32
N ARG A 50 -15.19 12.94 -4.31
CA ARG A 50 -14.24 11.89 -3.97
C ARG A 50 -14.95 10.70 -3.33
N PRO A 51 -14.42 9.48 -3.51
CA PRO A 51 -15.11 8.26 -3.06
C PRO A 51 -15.50 8.23 -1.58
N LEU A 52 -14.73 8.87 -0.72
CA LEU A 52 -14.98 8.94 0.72
C LEU A 52 -15.33 10.36 1.22
N GLU A 53 -15.78 11.24 0.31
CA GLU A 53 -16.30 12.54 0.72
C GLU A 53 -17.48 12.39 1.68
N GLY A 54 -17.47 13.10 2.81
CA GLY A 54 -18.48 12.98 3.87
C GLY A 54 -18.24 11.85 4.87
N ILE A 55 -17.21 11.03 4.69
CA ILE A 55 -16.80 10.02 5.69
C ILE A 55 -15.83 10.64 6.68
N THR A 56 -16.11 10.46 7.98
CA THR A 56 -15.25 10.91 9.08
C THR A 56 -14.58 9.71 9.76
N VAL A 57 -13.26 9.74 9.83
CA VAL A 57 -12.40 8.75 10.49
C VAL A 57 -11.77 9.39 11.72
N VAL A 58 -11.97 8.79 12.87
CA VAL A 58 -11.22 9.14 14.12
C VAL A 58 -10.15 8.09 14.31
N SER A 59 -8.92 8.49 14.61
CA SER A 59 -7.83 7.55 14.79
C SER A 59 -7.01 7.80 16.04
N LEU A 60 -6.73 6.71 16.77
CA LEU A 60 -5.74 6.63 17.86
C LEU A 60 -4.59 5.77 17.35
N GLU A 61 -3.70 6.38 16.62
CA GLU A 61 -2.72 5.68 15.81
C GLU A 61 -1.29 6.12 16.08
N GLN A 62 -0.35 5.22 15.91
CA GLN A 62 1.07 5.46 16.10
C GLN A 62 1.88 4.78 14.98
N ALA A 63 3.08 5.27 14.73
CA ALA A 63 4.07 4.71 13.80
C ALA A 63 3.59 4.63 12.34
N ILE A 64 3.37 3.41 11.82
CA ILE A 64 3.23 3.19 10.38
C ILE A 64 1.90 2.50 10.02
N ALA A 65 1.58 1.35 10.59
CA ALA A 65 0.48 0.49 10.12
C ALA A 65 -0.86 1.23 10.02
N ALA A 66 -1.37 1.75 11.13
CA ALA A 66 -2.61 2.50 11.16
C ALA A 66 -2.49 3.86 10.45
N PRO A 67 -1.41 4.66 10.65
CA PRO A 67 -1.21 5.90 9.90
C PRO A 67 -1.16 5.71 8.37
N PHE A 68 -0.59 4.61 7.88
CA PHE A 68 -0.58 4.29 6.46
C PHE A 68 -1.99 3.98 5.91
N CYS A 69 -2.80 3.25 6.68
CA CYS A 69 -4.21 3.00 6.36
C CYS A 69 -5.00 4.31 6.27
N THR A 70 -4.98 5.11 7.33
CA THR A 70 -5.81 6.32 7.45
C THR A 70 -5.40 7.43 6.47
N ARG A 71 -4.09 7.52 6.13
CA ARG A 71 -3.62 8.41 5.07
C ARG A 71 -4.25 8.04 3.71
N GLN A 72 -4.39 6.75 3.38
CA GLN A 72 -5.04 6.33 2.15
C GLN A 72 -6.54 6.65 2.13
N LEU A 73 -7.23 6.56 3.29
CA LEU A 73 -8.61 7.02 3.42
C LEU A 73 -8.71 8.54 3.21
N ALA A 74 -7.76 9.31 3.74
CA ALA A 74 -7.67 10.76 3.50
C ALA A 74 -7.44 11.09 2.03
N ASP A 75 -6.53 10.38 1.34
CA ASP A 75 -6.28 10.54 -0.09
C ASP A 75 -7.57 10.32 -0.94
N LEU A 76 -8.49 9.47 -0.48
CA LEU A 76 -9.81 9.23 -1.09
C LEU A 76 -10.87 10.27 -0.72
N GLY A 77 -10.57 11.23 0.15
CA GLY A 77 -11.49 12.31 0.54
C GLY A 77 -12.08 12.20 1.94
N ALA A 78 -11.82 11.14 2.70
CA ALA A 78 -12.28 11.05 4.08
C ALA A 78 -11.65 12.15 4.96
N ARG A 79 -12.42 12.73 5.86
CA ARG A 79 -11.88 13.56 6.94
C ARG A 79 -11.25 12.65 7.99
N VAL A 80 -9.94 12.77 8.23
CA VAL A 80 -9.22 11.95 9.20
C VAL A 80 -8.78 12.84 10.37
N ILE A 81 -9.33 12.60 11.55
CA ILE A 81 -8.95 13.27 12.80
C ILE A 81 -8.03 12.31 13.56
N LYS A 82 -6.74 12.63 13.58
CA LYS A 82 -5.73 11.91 14.34
C LYS A 82 -5.61 12.48 15.74
N ILE A 83 -5.90 11.65 16.74
CA ILE A 83 -5.73 12.00 18.15
C ILE A 83 -4.30 11.71 18.57
N GLU A 84 -3.61 12.72 19.07
CA GLU A 84 -2.21 12.67 19.49
C GLU A 84 -2.04 13.11 20.94
N ARG A 85 -1.00 12.63 21.61
CA ARG A 85 -0.69 13.08 22.98
C ARG A 85 -0.23 14.54 22.98
N PRO A 86 -0.69 15.36 23.92
CA PRO A 86 -0.15 16.70 24.09
C PRO A 86 1.38 16.68 24.24
N GLY A 87 2.06 17.64 23.65
CA GLY A 87 3.50 17.83 23.70
C GLY A 87 4.35 16.83 22.91
N ALA A 88 4.06 15.54 23.00
CA ALA A 88 4.89 14.49 22.35
C ALA A 88 4.34 14.01 20.99
N GLY A 89 3.02 13.97 20.83
CA GLY A 89 2.38 13.44 19.62
C GLY A 89 2.59 11.95 19.39
N ASP A 90 2.52 11.57 18.12
CA ASP A 90 2.93 10.27 17.62
C ASP A 90 4.45 10.15 17.72
N PHE A 91 4.95 9.05 18.27
CA PHE A 91 6.40 8.85 18.39
C PHE A 91 7.12 8.78 17.03
N ALA A 92 6.42 8.49 15.93
CA ALA A 92 6.96 8.61 14.59
C ALA A 92 7.40 10.03 14.21
N ARG A 93 6.92 11.07 14.89
CA ARG A 93 7.40 12.46 14.68
C ARG A 93 8.89 12.63 15.00
N ALA A 94 9.44 11.75 15.86
CA ALA A 94 10.82 11.80 16.35
C ALA A 94 11.69 10.63 15.82
N TYR A 95 11.27 9.87 14.81
CA TYR A 95 12.09 8.77 14.27
C TYR A 95 13.33 9.24 13.54
N ASP A 96 13.26 10.37 12.87
CA ASP A 96 14.37 11.04 12.20
C ASP A 96 14.02 12.51 11.94
N ASP A 97 14.95 13.27 11.34
CA ASP A 97 14.82 14.69 11.00
C ASP A 97 15.07 14.99 9.51
N ARG A 98 14.98 13.96 8.66
CA ARG A 98 15.47 13.96 7.27
C ARG A 98 14.72 14.88 6.32
N VAL A 99 13.45 15.22 6.64
CA VAL A 99 12.63 16.05 5.77
C VAL A 99 12.56 17.46 6.36
N ARG A 100 13.66 18.22 6.23
CA ARG A 100 13.80 19.59 6.73
C ARG A 100 13.46 19.71 8.23
N GLY A 101 13.97 18.77 9.04
CA GLY A 101 13.70 18.71 10.47
C GLY A 101 12.42 17.94 10.85
N LEU A 102 11.67 17.42 9.87
CA LEU A 102 10.55 16.52 10.09
C LEU A 102 10.96 15.07 9.85
N SER A 103 10.28 14.16 10.54
CA SER A 103 10.48 12.72 10.34
C SER A 103 9.94 12.26 8.98
N SER A 104 10.78 11.54 8.24
CA SER A 104 10.42 10.93 6.95
C SER A 104 9.22 9.97 7.08
N HIS A 105 9.13 9.24 8.16
CA HIS A 105 8.02 8.32 8.46
C HIS A 105 6.71 9.08 8.69
N PHE A 106 6.79 10.19 9.44
CA PHE A 106 5.61 10.98 9.75
C PHE A 106 5.04 11.69 8.51
N VAL A 107 5.87 12.37 7.73
CA VAL A 107 5.40 13.07 6.52
C VAL A 107 4.83 12.12 5.48
N TRP A 108 5.39 10.91 5.37
CA TRP A 108 4.89 9.89 4.45
C TRP A 108 3.47 9.43 4.80
N THR A 109 3.16 9.23 6.08
CA THR A 109 1.92 8.57 6.51
C THR A 109 0.84 9.52 7.05
N ASN A 110 1.07 10.84 7.08
CA ASN A 110 0.14 11.76 7.77
C ASN A 110 -0.35 12.97 6.96
N ARG A 111 -0.10 13.04 5.65
CA ARG A 111 -0.72 14.08 4.82
C ARG A 111 -2.25 13.94 4.82
N GLY A 112 -2.95 15.06 4.72
CA GLY A 112 -4.41 15.10 4.61
C GLY A 112 -5.16 14.76 5.89
N LYS A 113 -4.47 14.75 7.04
CA LYS A 113 -5.07 14.53 8.35
C LYS A 113 -5.18 15.82 9.14
N GLU A 114 -6.11 15.83 10.08
CA GLU A 114 -6.23 16.86 11.12
C GLU A 114 -5.60 16.33 12.42
N SER A 115 -4.67 17.07 13.02
CA SER A 115 -4.07 16.71 14.31
C SER A 115 -4.84 17.36 15.45
N LEU A 116 -5.40 16.54 16.32
CA LEU A 116 -6.03 16.90 17.59
C LEU A 116 -5.17 16.42 18.75
N THR A 117 -4.62 17.32 19.56
CA THR A 117 -3.99 16.91 20.83
C THR A 117 -5.04 16.60 21.87
N LEU A 118 -4.98 15.39 22.47
CA LEU A 118 -5.85 14.98 23.56
C LEU A 118 -5.18 13.85 24.37
N ASP A 119 -4.98 14.05 25.65
CA ASP A 119 -4.63 12.94 26.55
C ASP A 119 -5.89 12.12 26.85
N VAL A 120 -6.04 11.04 26.12
CA VAL A 120 -7.21 10.13 26.23
C VAL A 120 -7.34 9.43 27.60
N LYS A 121 -6.32 9.55 28.45
CA LYS A 121 -6.35 9.03 29.83
C LYS A 121 -6.81 10.07 30.86
N HIS A 122 -6.86 11.33 30.46
CA HIS A 122 -7.33 12.41 31.33
C HIS A 122 -8.87 12.37 31.47
N ASP A 123 -9.40 12.56 32.66
CA ASP A 123 -10.86 12.48 32.91
C ASP A 123 -11.67 13.43 32.02
N GLY A 124 -11.09 14.57 31.66
CA GLY A 124 -11.70 15.55 30.75
C GLY A 124 -11.81 15.09 29.29
N ALA A 125 -11.15 13.99 28.88
CA ALA A 125 -11.15 13.54 27.51
C ALA A 125 -12.42 12.78 27.09
N ALA A 126 -13.09 12.10 28.02
CA ALA A 126 -14.26 11.28 27.74
C ALA A 126 -15.37 12.03 26.98
N PRO A 127 -15.79 13.26 27.35
CA PRO A 127 -16.79 14.02 26.59
C PRO A 127 -16.34 14.40 25.18
N VAL A 128 -15.04 14.65 24.98
CA VAL A 128 -14.47 14.94 23.64
C VAL A 128 -14.53 13.71 22.75
N LEU A 129 -14.10 12.57 23.29
CA LEU A 129 -14.17 11.28 22.58
C LEU A 129 -15.61 10.91 22.22
N GLU A 130 -16.55 11.09 23.15
CA GLU A 130 -17.98 10.85 22.92
C GLU A 130 -18.52 11.70 21.76
N ALA A 131 -18.23 12.99 21.79
CA ALA A 131 -18.66 13.92 20.75
C ALA A 131 -18.03 13.62 19.38
N LEU A 132 -16.77 13.19 19.35
CA LEU A 132 -16.08 12.76 18.13
C LEU A 132 -16.71 11.48 17.58
N LEU A 133 -16.86 10.44 18.41
CA LEU A 133 -17.36 9.12 18.00
C LEU A 133 -18.82 9.17 17.57
N SER A 134 -19.64 10.06 18.14
CA SER A 134 -21.02 10.26 17.69
C SER A 134 -21.14 10.76 16.23
N ARG A 135 -20.08 11.35 15.70
CA ARG A 135 -20.00 11.88 14.33
C ARG A 135 -19.10 11.05 13.42
N ALA A 136 -18.38 10.09 13.98
CA ALA A 136 -17.45 9.26 13.24
C ALA A 136 -18.15 8.12 12.48
N ASP A 137 -17.64 7.82 11.30
CA ASP A 137 -18.00 6.64 10.51
C ASP A 137 -17.10 5.45 10.83
N VAL A 138 -15.83 5.75 11.12
CA VAL A 138 -14.79 4.74 11.36
C VAL A 138 -13.93 5.19 12.54
N LEU A 139 -13.66 4.28 13.46
CA LEU A 139 -12.58 4.39 14.45
C LEU A 139 -11.45 3.43 14.05
N VAL A 140 -10.23 3.96 13.92
CA VAL A 140 -9.02 3.15 13.67
C VAL A 140 -8.09 3.27 14.87
N GLN A 141 -7.57 2.16 15.38
CA GLN A 141 -6.59 2.20 16.43
C GLN A 141 -5.53 1.09 16.30
N ASN A 142 -4.29 1.37 16.75
CA ASN A 142 -3.22 0.39 16.93
C ASN A 142 -2.53 0.58 18.29
N LEU A 143 -3.32 0.78 19.32
CA LEU A 143 -2.86 0.90 20.70
C LEU A 143 -2.29 -0.43 21.22
N ALA A 144 -1.53 -0.35 22.32
CA ALA A 144 -1.04 -1.55 22.98
C ALA A 144 -2.20 -2.50 23.38
N PRO A 145 -1.98 -3.81 23.40
CA PRO A 145 -3.01 -4.80 23.73
C PRO A 145 -3.84 -4.43 24.96
N GLY A 146 -5.16 -4.52 24.82
CA GLY A 146 -6.13 -4.18 25.87
C GLY A 146 -6.28 -2.70 26.20
N ALA A 147 -5.50 -1.79 25.58
CA ALA A 147 -5.60 -0.36 25.91
C ALA A 147 -6.91 0.27 25.42
N ALA A 148 -7.39 -0.10 24.24
CA ALA A 148 -8.69 0.38 23.74
C ALA A 148 -9.85 -0.03 24.67
N ALA A 149 -9.89 -1.26 25.12
CA ALA A 149 -10.89 -1.76 26.05
C ALA A 149 -10.88 -1.00 27.40
N ARG A 150 -9.68 -0.73 27.96
CA ARG A 150 -9.56 0.08 29.18
C ARG A 150 -10.06 1.52 29.03
N LEU A 151 -10.09 2.04 27.82
CA LEU A 151 -10.60 3.36 27.48
C LEU A 151 -12.09 3.33 27.06
N GLY A 152 -12.75 2.17 27.05
CA GLY A 152 -14.11 2.00 26.55
C GLY A 152 -14.23 2.24 25.03
N LEU A 153 -13.16 2.01 24.29
CA LEU A 153 -13.05 2.22 22.84
C LEU A 153 -13.02 0.91 22.04
N ASP A 154 -13.27 -0.23 22.69
CA ASP A 154 -13.44 -1.50 21.99
C ASP A 154 -14.83 -1.58 21.34
N HIS A 155 -14.95 -2.43 20.33
CA HIS A 155 -16.20 -2.58 19.57
C HIS A 155 -17.39 -3.00 20.47
N ALA A 156 -17.20 -3.81 21.49
CA ALA A 156 -18.28 -4.25 22.37
C ALA A 156 -18.88 -3.07 23.12
N ALA A 157 -18.05 -2.18 23.66
CA ALA A 157 -18.50 -0.97 24.35
C ALA A 157 -19.12 0.07 23.41
N LEU A 158 -18.68 0.13 22.15
CA LEU A 158 -19.09 1.16 21.19
C LEU A 158 -20.32 0.77 20.35
N SER A 159 -20.52 -0.52 20.07
CA SER A 159 -21.53 -0.99 19.12
C SER A 159 -22.97 -0.74 19.56
N GLU A 160 -23.24 -0.70 20.86
CA GLU A 160 -24.55 -0.35 21.41
C GLU A 160 -24.84 1.15 21.30
N ARG A 161 -23.82 1.96 21.52
CA ARG A 161 -23.93 3.44 21.54
C ARG A 161 -23.87 4.01 20.12
N PHE A 162 -23.05 3.45 19.27
CA PHE A 162 -22.81 3.89 17.89
C PHE A 162 -22.95 2.73 16.91
N PRO A 163 -24.17 2.22 16.66
CA PRO A 163 -24.40 0.99 15.90
C PRO A 163 -23.96 1.06 14.43
N ARG A 164 -23.67 2.24 13.92
CA ARG A 164 -23.14 2.45 12.56
C ARG A 164 -21.62 2.58 12.50
N LEU A 165 -20.95 2.71 13.64
CA LEU A 165 -19.51 2.90 13.72
C LEU A 165 -18.78 1.61 13.30
N ILE A 166 -17.83 1.75 12.38
CA ILE A 166 -16.89 0.69 12.05
C ILE A 166 -15.67 0.86 12.96
N VAL A 167 -15.28 -0.18 13.67
CA VAL A 167 -14.11 -0.18 14.56
C VAL A 167 -13.05 -1.07 13.96
N CYS A 168 -11.91 -0.50 13.57
CA CYS A 168 -10.76 -1.22 13.02
C CYS A 168 -9.61 -1.23 14.03
N ASP A 169 -9.36 -2.42 14.56
CA ASP A 169 -8.26 -2.71 15.48
C ASP A 169 -7.08 -3.30 14.69
N ILE A 170 -5.89 -2.70 14.81
CA ILE A 170 -4.67 -3.23 14.20
C ILE A 170 -3.73 -3.63 15.33
N SER A 171 -3.31 -4.88 15.34
CA SER A 171 -2.44 -5.45 16.39
C SER A 171 -1.30 -6.28 15.80
N GLY A 172 -0.33 -6.69 16.62
CA GLY A 172 0.75 -7.56 16.16
C GLY A 172 0.28 -8.96 15.80
N TYR A 173 -0.59 -9.55 16.65
CA TYR A 173 -0.89 -10.98 16.61
C TYR A 173 -2.39 -11.31 16.68
N GLY A 174 -3.27 -10.31 16.63
CA GLY A 174 -4.72 -10.50 16.79
C GLY A 174 -5.18 -10.29 18.22
N ALA A 175 -6.52 -10.27 18.40
CA ALA A 175 -7.16 -9.98 19.68
C ALA A 175 -7.30 -11.21 20.59
N ASP A 176 -7.00 -12.41 20.09
CA ASP A 176 -7.08 -13.67 20.82
C ASP A 176 -5.82 -14.54 20.60
N GLY A 177 -5.88 -15.79 21.03
CA GLY A 177 -4.75 -16.70 20.91
C GLY A 177 -3.62 -16.46 21.92
N PRO A 178 -2.56 -17.31 21.86
CA PRO A 178 -1.49 -17.29 22.86
C PRO A 178 -0.60 -16.04 22.81
N TYR A 179 -0.59 -15.30 21.71
CA TYR A 179 0.25 -14.12 21.50
C TYR A 179 -0.50 -12.79 21.59
N ARG A 180 -1.80 -12.80 21.96
CA ARG A 180 -2.63 -11.59 22.00
C ARG A 180 -2.02 -10.41 22.78
N ASP A 181 -1.27 -10.71 23.86
CA ASP A 181 -0.64 -9.71 24.73
C ASP A 181 0.84 -9.47 24.40
N LYS A 182 1.39 -10.18 23.38
CA LYS A 182 2.79 -10.05 22.96
C LYS A 182 3.01 -8.73 22.23
N LYS A 183 4.08 -8.02 22.61
CA LYS A 183 4.50 -6.80 21.89
C LYS A 183 5.03 -7.15 20.51
N ALA A 184 4.66 -6.34 19.52
CA ALA A 184 5.07 -6.49 18.14
C ALA A 184 5.68 -5.19 17.61
N TYR A 185 6.59 -5.36 16.67
CA TYR A 185 7.11 -4.33 15.76
C TYR A 185 7.35 -4.99 14.41
N ASP A 186 7.43 -4.21 13.35
CA ASP A 186 7.58 -4.66 11.97
C ASP A 186 8.60 -5.81 11.80
N LEU A 187 9.86 -5.60 12.26
CA LEU A 187 10.92 -6.59 12.10
C LEU A 187 10.63 -7.90 12.87
N LEU A 188 10.00 -7.81 14.04
CA LEU A 188 9.64 -8.99 14.83
C LEU A 188 8.59 -9.83 14.09
N VAL A 189 7.62 -9.17 13.47
CA VAL A 189 6.59 -9.84 12.66
C VAL A 189 7.16 -10.39 11.35
N GLN A 190 8.09 -9.69 10.68
CA GLN A 190 8.82 -10.27 9.54
C GLN A 190 9.52 -11.58 9.92
N SER A 191 10.08 -11.64 11.13
CA SER A 191 10.75 -12.85 11.63
C SER A 191 9.77 -13.99 11.94
N GLU A 192 8.69 -13.69 12.64
CA GLU A 192 7.66 -14.68 13.04
C GLU A 192 6.86 -15.22 11.83
N SER A 193 6.67 -14.42 10.78
CA SER A 193 5.95 -14.83 9.56
C SER A 193 6.76 -15.72 8.62
N GLY A 194 8.02 -15.99 8.94
CA GLY A 194 8.91 -16.75 8.07
C GLY A 194 9.56 -15.94 6.93
N PHE A 195 9.26 -14.63 6.79
CA PHE A 195 9.81 -13.80 5.72
C PHE A 195 11.34 -13.79 5.70
N VAL A 196 11.97 -13.62 6.85
CA VAL A 196 13.43 -13.62 6.99
C VAL A 196 14.05 -14.97 6.64
N SER A 197 13.30 -16.07 6.80
CA SER A 197 13.81 -17.42 6.51
C SER A 197 14.03 -17.68 5.01
N VAL A 198 13.31 -16.98 4.14
CA VAL A 198 13.38 -17.15 2.68
C VAL A 198 13.99 -15.94 1.95
N THR A 199 14.33 -14.88 2.69
CA THR A 199 14.89 -13.63 2.15
C THR A 199 16.32 -13.46 2.62
N GLY A 200 17.23 -13.08 1.71
CA GLY A 200 18.65 -12.88 2.00
C GLY A 200 19.57 -13.79 1.19
N THR A 201 20.81 -13.90 1.64
CA THR A 201 21.81 -14.80 1.04
C THR A 201 21.72 -16.20 1.66
N PRO A 202 22.36 -17.23 1.08
CA PRO A 202 22.43 -18.56 1.71
C PRO A 202 22.93 -18.51 3.15
N GLU A 203 23.84 -17.59 3.45
CA GLU A 203 24.52 -17.46 4.74
C GLU A 203 23.68 -16.64 5.73
N GLU A 204 22.95 -15.62 5.26
CA GLU A 204 22.30 -14.65 6.12
C GLU A 204 20.85 -14.38 5.68
N GLY A 205 19.90 -14.51 6.63
CA GLY A 205 18.53 -14.06 6.47
C GLY A 205 18.44 -12.55 6.63
N VAL A 206 17.71 -11.87 5.72
CA VAL A 206 17.65 -10.41 5.67
C VAL A 206 16.20 -9.93 5.73
N LYS A 207 15.96 -8.85 6.49
CA LYS A 207 14.66 -8.16 6.51
C LYS A 207 14.42 -7.36 5.22
N ALA A 208 13.17 -7.01 4.95
CA ALA A 208 12.86 -6.00 3.94
C ALA A 208 13.41 -4.61 4.36
N GLY A 209 13.85 -3.82 3.39
CA GLY A 209 14.32 -2.44 3.61
C GLY A 209 13.21 -1.46 4.01
N ALA A 210 11.94 -1.80 3.75
CA ALA A 210 10.76 -1.06 4.16
C ALA A 210 10.04 -1.77 5.31
N SER A 211 9.17 -1.07 6.04
CA SER A 211 8.33 -1.63 7.10
C SER A 211 7.18 -2.46 6.50
N ILE A 212 7.51 -3.60 5.92
CA ILE A 212 6.61 -4.39 5.06
C ILE A 212 5.44 -5.01 5.83
N ALA A 213 5.65 -5.38 7.11
CA ALA A 213 4.60 -5.91 7.95
C ALA A 213 3.57 -4.84 8.34
N ASP A 214 4.05 -3.62 8.64
CA ASP A 214 3.19 -2.46 8.87
C ASP A 214 2.40 -2.09 7.60
N ILE A 215 3.07 -2.08 6.43
CA ILE A 215 2.43 -1.78 5.15
C ILE A 215 1.37 -2.82 4.82
N ALA A 216 1.65 -4.12 5.01
CA ALA A 216 0.69 -5.19 4.78
C ALA A 216 -0.56 -5.02 5.65
N ALA A 217 -0.37 -4.86 6.97
CA ALA A 217 -1.48 -4.63 7.89
C ALA A 217 -2.27 -3.36 7.55
N GLY A 218 -1.59 -2.26 7.23
CA GLY A 218 -2.22 -1.01 6.80
C GLY A 218 -3.05 -1.15 5.52
N MET A 219 -2.59 -1.95 4.54
CA MET A 219 -3.33 -2.26 3.32
C MET A 219 -4.56 -3.12 3.59
N TYR A 220 -4.45 -4.16 4.43
CA TYR A 220 -5.62 -4.97 4.79
C TYR A 220 -6.62 -4.17 5.63
N ALA A 221 -6.17 -3.32 6.56
CA ALA A 221 -7.06 -2.42 7.28
C ALA A 221 -7.81 -1.49 6.31
N TYR A 222 -7.10 -0.84 5.39
CA TYR A 222 -7.68 0.03 4.37
C TYR A 222 -8.73 -0.69 3.52
N SER A 223 -8.41 -1.85 2.95
CA SER A 223 -9.33 -2.59 2.08
C SER A 223 -10.56 -3.12 2.84
N ASN A 224 -10.39 -3.59 4.08
CA ASN A 224 -11.48 -4.06 4.92
C ASN A 224 -12.39 -2.91 5.39
N ILE A 225 -11.85 -1.72 5.65
CA ILE A 225 -12.67 -0.53 5.95
C ILE A 225 -13.53 -0.16 4.74
N LEU A 226 -12.96 -0.16 3.52
CA LEU A 226 -13.76 0.09 2.31
C LEU A 226 -14.87 -0.95 2.13
N ALA A 227 -14.59 -2.23 2.32
CA ALA A 227 -15.58 -3.30 2.28
C ALA A 227 -16.67 -3.11 3.34
N ALA A 228 -16.30 -2.76 4.58
CA ALA A 228 -17.23 -2.50 5.67
C ALA A 228 -18.12 -1.27 5.41
N LEU A 229 -17.59 -0.22 4.77
CA LEU A 229 -18.38 0.95 4.37
C LEU A 229 -19.44 0.58 3.31
N ILE A 230 -19.08 -0.27 2.35
CA ILE A 230 -20.04 -0.80 1.35
C ILE A 230 -21.12 -1.65 2.02
N GLU A 231 -20.72 -2.59 2.88
CA GLU A 231 -21.64 -3.46 3.64
C GLU A 231 -22.58 -2.63 4.53
N ARG A 232 -22.05 -1.61 5.21
CA ARG A 232 -22.84 -0.68 6.03
C ARG A 232 -23.89 0.08 5.20
N GLY A 233 -23.57 0.39 3.93
CA GLY A 233 -24.54 1.00 3.00
C GLY A 233 -25.76 0.13 2.77
N GLN A 234 -25.63 -1.19 2.87
CA GLN A 234 -26.70 -2.18 2.70
C GLN A 234 -27.40 -2.51 4.02
N THR A 235 -26.62 -2.70 5.09
CA THR A 235 -27.11 -3.20 6.37
C THR A 235 -27.53 -2.12 7.35
N GLY A 236 -27.05 -0.89 7.15
CA GLY A 236 -27.19 0.22 8.09
C GLY A 236 -26.32 0.08 9.37
N ARG A 237 -25.51 -0.96 9.50
CA ARG A 237 -24.74 -1.27 10.72
C ARG A 237 -23.24 -1.26 10.44
N GLY A 238 -22.47 -0.75 11.41
CA GLY A 238 -21.03 -0.92 11.46
C GLY A 238 -20.63 -2.33 11.90
N LYS A 239 -19.33 -2.58 11.95
CA LYS A 239 -18.77 -3.87 12.40
C LYS A 239 -17.37 -3.68 13.00
N ARG A 240 -16.89 -4.72 13.64
CA ARG A 240 -15.48 -4.84 14.03
C ARG A 240 -14.66 -5.38 12.87
N ILE A 241 -13.47 -4.82 12.70
CA ILE A 241 -12.40 -5.31 11.85
C ILE A 241 -11.18 -5.53 12.74
N ASP A 242 -10.68 -6.77 12.80
CA ASP A 242 -9.50 -7.16 13.57
C ASP A 242 -8.38 -7.52 12.59
N ILE A 243 -7.33 -6.72 12.55
CA ILE A 243 -6.20 -6.89 11.64
C ILE A 243 -4.96 -7.25 12.45
N SER A 244 -4.43 -8.43 12.19
CA SER A 244 -3.16 -8.90 12.72
C SER A 244 -2.03 -8.63 11.72
N MET A 245 -0.94 -8.03 12.18
CA MET A 245 0.27 -7.87 11.35
C MET A 245 0.84 -9.22 10.94
N LEU A 246 0.78 -10.23 11.84
CA LEU A 246 1.24 -11.57 11.54
C LEU A 246 0.43 -12.20 10.40
N GLU A 247 -0.89 -12.19 10.49
CA GLU A 247 -1.77 -12.74 9.45
C GLU A 247 -1.59 -12.02 8.12
N SER A 248 -1.46 -10.70 8.16
CA SER A 248 -1.22 -9.88 6.97
C SER A 248 0.08 -10.26 6.25
N MET A 249 1.14 -10.55 7.00
CA MET A 249 2.40 -11.02 6.45
C MET A 249 2.32 -12.46 5.96
N VAL A 250 1.67 -13.35 6.72
CA VAL A 250 1.53 -14.78 6.36
C VAL A 250 0.72 -14.94 5.08
N GLU A 251 -0.29 -14.10 4.83
CA GLU A 251 -1.02 -14.09 3.56
C GLU A 251 -0.06 -13.81 2.37
N TRP A 252 0.88 -12.89 2.53
CA TRP A 252 1.89 -12.60 1.49
C TRP A 252 2.95 -13.71 1.36
N MET A 253 3.09 -14.54 2.40
CA MET A 253 3.99 -15.70 2.41
C MET A 253 3.35 -16.97 1.86
N SER A 254 2.15 -16.93 1.31
CA SER A 254 1.39 -18.10 0.83
C SER A 254 2.18 -18.98 -0.15
N PHE A 255 2.88 -18.39 -1.13
CA PHE A 255 3.74 -19.17 -2.04
C PHE A 255 4.86 -19.94 -1.30
N PRO A 256 5.69 -19.31 -0.46
CA PRO A 256 6.69 -20.04 0.32
C PRO A 256 6.10 -21.10 1.26
N LEU A 257 4.94 -20.86 1.84
CA LEU A 257 4.22 -21.83 2.68
C LEU A 257 3.83 -23.08 1.87
N TYR A 258 3.19 -22.90 0.72
CA TYR A 258 2.82 -24.03 -0.15
C TYR A 258 4.02 -24.72 -0.77
N TYR A 259 5.13 -24.01 -1.01
CA TYR A 259 6.36 -24.63 -1.48
C TYR A 259 6.96 -25.59 -0.45
N ALA A 260 6.80 -25.28 0.84
CA ALA A 260 7.23 -26.11 1.98
C ALA A 260 6.12 -27.05 2.49
N PHE A 261 5.05 -27.25 1.70
CA PHE A 261 3.92 -28.10 2.10
C PHE A 261 4.36 -29.54 2.37
N ASP A 262 3.73 -30.15 3.37
CA ASP A 262 3.98 -31.55 3.78
C ASP A 262 5.46 -31.84 4.17
N GLY A 263 6.14 -30.84 4.76
CA GLY A 263 7.52 -30.98 5.22
C GLY A 263 8.57 -30.87 4.12
N ALA A 264 8.19 -30.44 2.91
CA ALA A 264 9.14 -30.14 1.85
C ALA A 264 10.08 -28.98 2.25
N SER A 265 11.28 -28.94 1.68
CA SER A 265 12.22 -27.85 1.92
C SER A 265 11.66 -26.53 1.40
N PRO A 266 11.75 -25.43 2.17
CA PRO A 266 11.31 -24.13 1.70
C PRO A 266 12.16 -23.61 0.52
N PRO A 267 11.71 -22.57 -0.20
CA PRO A 267 12.52 -21.93 -1.22
C PRO A 267 13.87 -21.48 -0.61
N PRO A 268 15.01 -21.77 -1.26
CA PRO A 268 16.31 -21.33 -0.74
C PRO A 268 16.43 -19.81 -0.81
N ARG A 269 17.16 -19.23 0.14
CA ARG A 269 17.59 -17.84 0.02
C ARG A 269 18.57 -17.70 -1.14
N ALA A 270 18.30 -16.80 -2.06
CA ALA A 270 19.04 -16.64 -3.31
C ALA A 270 19.57 -15.20 -3.53
N GLY A 271 19.70 -14.42 -2.45
CA GLY A 271 20.09 -13.00 -2.52
C GLY A 271 19.09 -12.19 -3.34
N ALA A 272 19.58 -11.46 -4.32
CA ALA A 272 18.74 -10.70 -5.25
C ALA A 272 18.30 -11.50 -6.49
N SER A 273 18.60 -12.81 -6.55
CA SER A 273 18.20 -13.70 -7.65
C SER A 273 16.91 -14.44 -7.30
N HIS A 274 16.16 -14.85 -8.33
CA HIS A 274 15.00 -15.71 -8.12
C HIS A 274 15.43 -17.10 -7.64
N ALA A 275 14.71 -17.65 -6.66
CA ALA A 275 15.10 -18.93 -6.03
C ALA A 275 15.00 -20.12 -7.01
N THR A 276 13.97 -20.16 -7.86
CA THR A 276 13.59 -21.32 -8.67
C THR A 276 13.56 -21.08 -10.18
N ILE A 277 13.79 -19.85 -10.65
CA ILE A 277 13.84 -19.48 -12.07
C ILE A 277 15.22 -18.93 -12.38
N TYR A 278 15.85 -19.41 -13.47
CA TYR A 278 17.18 -18.94 -13.87
C TYR A 278 17.36 -18.91 -15.40
N PRO A 279 18.02 -17.86 -15.98
CA PRO A 279 18.50 -16.64 -15.33
C PRO A 279 17.38 -15.70 -14.92
N TYR A 280 17.34 -15.32 -13.66
CA TYR A 280 16.51 -14.24 -13.14
C TYR A 280 17.19 -13.61 -11.93
N GLY A 281 17.78 -12.45 -12.11
CA GLY A 281 18.55 -11.77 -11.07
C GLY A 281 19.51 -10.72 -11.61
N PRO A 282 20.43 -10.24 -10.74
CA PRO A 282 21.40 -9.23 -11.09
C PRO A 282 22.65 -9.81 -11.79
N PHE A 283 23.09 -9.13 -12.84
CA PHE A 283 24.31 -9.47 -13.59
C PHE A 283 25.19 -8.21 -13.70
N PRO A 284 26.47 -8.28 -13.29
CA PRO A 284 27.40 -7.17 -13.44
C PRO A 284 27.76 -6.95 -14.91
N THR A 285 28.04 -5.69 -15.26
CA THR A 285 28.41 -5.22 -16.59
C THR A 285 29.84 -4.65 -16.58
N GLY A 286 30.41 -4.43 -17.76
CA GLY A 286 31.79 -3.97 -17.90
C GLY A 286 32.10 -2.59 -17.33
N ASP A 287 31.10 -1.75 -17.14
CA ASP A 287 31.19 -0.43 -16.50
C ASP A 287 31.04 -0.45 -14.97
N GLY A 288 31.00 -1.64 -14.35
CA GLY A 288 30.89 -1.83 -12.91
C GLY A 288 29.45 -1.65 -12.38
N LYS A 289 28.46 -1.42 -13.23
CA LYS A 289 27.05 -1.38 -12.87
C LYS A 289 26.43 -2.79 -12.90
N THR A 290 25.15 -2.86 -12.62
CA THR A 290 24.39 -4.11 -12.57
C THR A 290 23.09 -3.96 -13.33
N VAL A 291 22.79 -4.94 -14.20
CA VAL A 291 21.50 -5.07 -14.88
C VAL A 291 20.74 -6.24 -14.27
N MET A 292 19.49 -6.02 -13.92
CA MET A 292 18.54 -7.06 -13.54
C MET A 292 17.85 -7.56 -14.80
N LEU A 293 17.79 -8.86 -14.99
CA LEU A 293 17.01 -9.48 -16.08
C LEU A 293 16.26 -10.72 -15.58
N GLY A 294 15.21 -11.11 -16.30
CA GLY A 294 14.44 -12.30 -15.97
C GLY A 294 13.90 -12.99 -17.23
N LEU A 295 14.07 -14.32 -17.30
CA LEU A 295 13.53 -15.16 -18.36
C LEU A 295 12.47 -16.08 -17.75
N GLN A 296 11.27 -16.11 -18.35
CA GLN A 296 10.13 -16.85 -17.81
C GLN A 296 9.84 -18.17 -18.53
N ASN A 297 10.42 -18.38 -19.72
CA ASN A 297 10.14 -19.55 -20.57
C ASN A 297 11.29 -19.87 -21.52
N GLU A 298 11.22 -21.05 -22.15
CA GLU A 298 12.27 -21.56 -23.03
C GLU A 298 12.39 -20.78 -24.35
N ARG A 299 11.33 -20.13 -24.80
CA ARG A 299 11.39 -19.25 -25.97
C ARG A 299 12.24 -18.02 -25.70
N GLU A 300 12.04 -17.38 -24.54
CA GLU A 300 12.88 -16.26 -24.13
C GLU A 300 14.34 -16.68 -23.92
N TRP A 301 14.57 -17.88 -23.39
CA TRP A 301 15.90 -18.44 -23.26
C TRP A 301 16.60 -18.57 -24.62
N ALA A 302 15.95 -19.13 -25.62
CA ALA A 302 16.50 -19.26 -26.96
C ALA A 302 16.85 -17.89 -27.58
N VAL A 303 15.93 -16.92 -27.47
CA VAL A 303 16.17 -15.54 -27.95
C VAL A 303 17.32 -14.88 -27.20
N PHE A 304 17.44 -15.09 -25.89
CA PHE A 304 18.54 -14.57 -25.07
C PHE A 304 19.89 -15.12 -25.52
N CYS A 305 19.98 -16.44 -25.76
CA CYS A 305 21.19 -17.06 -26.26
C CYS A 305 21.60 -16.53 -27.63
N GLU A 306 20.65 -16.42 -28.56
CA GLU A 306 20.92 -15.97 -29.93
C GLU A 306 21.22 -14.47 -29.99
N SER A 307 20.30 -13.63 -29.50
CA SER A 307 20.31 -12.19 -29.76
C SER A 307 21.12 -11.40 -28.73
N VAL A 308 21.24 -11.87 -27.48
CA VAL A 308 21.93 -11.16 -26.41
C VAL A 308 23.31 -11.74 -26.16
N LEU A 309 23.41 -13.05 -25.88
CA LEU A 309 24.69 -13.69 -25.62
C LEU A 309 25.51 -13.94 -26.90
N GLN A 310 24.86 -14.04 -28.06
CA GLN A 310 25.46 -14.44 -29.34
C GLN A 310 26.09 -15.85 -29.28
N GLN A 311 25.45 -16.75 -28.52
CA GLN A 311 25.82 -18.15 -28.30
C GLN A 311 24.58 -19.04 -28.46
N PRO A 312 24.02 -19.17 -29.70
CA PRO A 312 22.76 -19.88 -29.94
C PRO A 312 22.80 -21.36 -29.52
N GLU A 313 23.99 -21.99 -29.50
CA GLU A 313 24.16 -23.37 -29.05
C GLU A 313 23.77 -23.59 -27.58
N LEU A 314 23.80 -22.58 -26.75
CA LEU A 314 23.37 -22.68 -25.35
C LEU A 314 21.88 -22.98 -25.20
N ALA A 315 21.07 -22.61 -26.17
CA ALA A 315 19.61 -22.84 -26.14
C ALA A 315 19.26 -24.34 -26.05
N THR A 316 20.07 -25.19 -26.67
CA THR A 316 19.87 -26.65 -26.70
C THR A 316 20.94 -27.41 -25.91
N HIS A 317 21.83 -26.71 -25.21
CA HIS A 317 22.88 -27.35 -24.42
C HIS A 317 22.28 -28.25 -23.32
N PRO A 318 22.78 -29.48 -23.14
CA PRO A 318 22.24 -30.46 -22.17
C PRO A 318 22.08 -29.89 -20.75
N ASP A 319 22.96 -28.99 -20.31
CA ASP A 319 22.93 -28.38 -18.98
C ASP A 319 22.01 -27.18 -18.88
N TYR A 320 21.49 -26.64 -20.00
CA TYR A 320 20.76 -25.37 -20.01
C TYR A 320 19.43 -25.35 -20.75
N ALA A 321 19.06 -26.45 -21.40
CA ALA A 321 17.90 -26.55 -22.28
C ALA A 321 16.54 -26.35 -21.57
N SER A 322 16.48 -26.50 -20.26
CA SER A 322 15.26 -26.24 -19.46
C SER A 322 15.55 -25.41 -18.24
N ASN A 323 14.51 -24.77 -17.66
CA ASN A 323 14.66 -23.99 -16.44
C ASN A 323 15.25 -24.80 -15.26
N SER A 324 14.85 -26.06 -15.11
CA SER A 324 15.39 -26.94 -14.06
C SER A 324 16.89 -27.19 -14.23
N LEU A 325 17.33 -27.43 -15.48
CA LEU A 325 18.75 -27.62 -15.80
C LEU A 325 19.54 -26.32 -15.58
N ARG A 326 19.03 -25.18 -16.04
CA ARG A 326 19.66 -23.88 -15.80
C ARG A 326 19.77 -23.56 -14.32
N SER A 327 18.73 -23.86 -13.54
CA SER A 327 18.72 -23.66 -12.09
C SER A 327 19.72 -24.56 -11.37
N ALA A 328 19.86 -25.81 -11.79
CA ALA A 328 20.85 -26.74 -11.26
C ALA A 328 22.29 -26.31 -11.56
N ASN A 329 22.52 -25.76 -12.77
CA ASN A 329 23.84 -25.34 -13.28
C ASN A 329 24.04 -23.82 -13.22
N ARG A 330 23.32 -23.12 -12.32
CA ARG A 330 23.30 -21.63 -12.27
C ARG A 330 24.67 -20.99 -12.11
N GLY A 331 25.59 -21.62 -11.40
CA GLY A 331 26.96 -21.10 -11.20
C GLY A 331 27.71 -20.95 -12.52
N ALA A 332 27.85 -22.07 -13.26
CA ALA A 332 28.55 -22.10 -14.55
C ALA A 332 27.83 -21.23 -15.60
N LEU A 333 26.51 -21.21 -15.62
CA LEU A 333 25.74 -20.34 -16.53
C LEU A 333 25.94 -18.86 -16.19
N ARG A 334 25.99 -18.52 -14.89
CA ARG A 334 26.30 -17.15 -14.45
C ARG A 334 27.64 -16.66 -14.98
N GLU A 335 28.69 -17.49 -14.86
CA GLU A 335 30.03 -17.13 -15.34
C GLU A 335 30.02 -16.81 -16.84
N ARG A 336 29.31 -17.59 -17.65
CA ARG A 336 29.16 -17.33 -19.08
C ARG A 336 28.43 -16.02 -19.38
N ILE A 337 27.33 -15.74 -18.68
CA ILE A 337 26.57 -14.50 -18.85
C ILE A 337 27.42 -13.30 -18.43
N VAL A 338 28.11 -13.37 -17.28
CA VAL A 338 29.00 -12.32 -16.80
C VAL A 338 30.16 -12.07 -17.74
N ALA A 339 30.76 -13.12 -18.28
CA ALA A 339 31.83 -13.00 -19.29
C ALA A 339 31.38 -12.26 -20.55
N ALA A 340 30.15 -12.54 -21.02
CA ALA A 340 29.56 -11.80 -22.14
C ALA A 340 29.29 -10.33 -21.78
N PHE A 341 28.67 -10.09 -20.62
CA PHE A 341 28.27 -8.74 -20.19
C PHE A 341 29.45 -7.85 -19.78
N SER A 342 30.58 -8.44 -19.39
CA SER A 342 31.80 -7.69 -19.04
C SER A 342 32.36 -6.85 -20.20
N GLN A 343 31.96 -7.13 -21.42
CA GLN A 343 32.38 -6.40 -22.62
C GLN A 343 31.49 -5.17 -22.92
N TRP A 344 30.37 -5.00 -22.21
CA TRP A 344 29.39 -3.95 -22.47
C TRP A 344 29.06 -3.16 -21.20
N SER A 345 28.66 -1.90 -21.41
CA SER A 345 28.06 -1.07 -20.35
C SER A 345 26.64 -1.58 -20.00
N ALA A 346 26.11 -1.16 -18.85
CA ALA A 346 24.72 -1.46 -18.46
C ALA A 346 23.70 -0.97 -19.48
N ASP A 347 23.94 0.19 -20.08
CA ASP A 347 23.07 0.77 -21.11
C ASP A 347 23.07 -0.06 -22.40
N GLU A 348 24.25 -0.56 -22.83
CA GLU A 348 24.36 -1.43 -24.00
C GLU A 348 23.69 -2.80 -23.75
N VAL A 349 23.88 -3.39 -22.57
CA VAL A 349 23.19 -4.63 -22.19
C VAL A 349 21.68 -4.40 -22.16
N GLY A 350 21.22 -3.32 -21.54
CA GLY A 350 19.79 -2.95 -21.52
C GLY A 350 19.20 -2.80 -22.91
N ALA A 351 19.88 -2.07 -23.80
CA ALA A 351 19.43 -1.90 -25.19
C ALA A 351 19.31 -3.25 -25.96
N ARG A 352 20.25 -4.18 -25.75
CA ARG A 352 20.20 -5.54 -26.33
C ARG A 352 19.02 -6.36 -25.80
N LEU A 353 18.78 -6.29 -24.49
CA LEU A 353 17.65 -6.97 -23.84
C LEU A 353 16.31 -6.40 -24.33
N GLU A 354 16.19 -5.08 -24.44
CA GLU A 354 14.98 -4.42 -24.97
C GLU A 354 14.72 -4.79 -26.45
N ALA A 355 15.77 -4.78 -27.30
CA ALA A 355 15.65 -5.18 -28.69
C ALA A 355 15.21 -6.66 -28.82
N ALA A 356 15.66 -7.52 -27.92
CA ALA A 356 15.27 -8.92 -27.79
C ALA A 356 13.92 -9.11 -27.09
N LYS A 357 13.26 -8.05 -26.59
CA LYS A 357 12.03 -8.09 -25.79
C LYS A 357 12.14 -8.94 -24.53
N ILE A 358 13.29 -8.90 -23.88
CA ILE A 358 13.55 -9.58 -22.61
C ILE A 358 13.38 -8.60 -21.48
N ALA A 359 12.65 -9.02 -20.45
CA ALA A 359 12.41 -8.21 -19.24
C ALA A 359 13.72 -7.86 -18.56
N ASN A 360 13.95 -6.57 -18.36
CA ASN A 360 15.15 -6.06 -17.73
C ASN A 360 14.85 -4.78 -16.91
N ALA A 361 15.75 -4.45 -15.99
CA ALA A 361 15.70 -3.21 -15.21
C ALA A 361 17.11 -2.85 -14.71
N GLN A 362 17.33 -1.57 -14.43
CA GLN A 362 18.46 -1.12 -13.65
C GLN A 362 18.17 -1.25 -12.15
N VAL A 363 19.20 -1.46 -11.35
CA VAL A 363 19.07 -1.44 -9.88
C VAL A 363 19.19 0.02 -9.42
N ASN A 364 18.07 0.70 -9.29
CA ASN A 364 18.00 2.11 -8.95
C ASN A 364 18.31 2.38 -7.48
N THR A 365 19.00 3.46 -7.21
CA THR A 365 19.09 4.08 -5.88
C THR A 365 17.84 4.91 -5.59
N MET A 366 17.66 5.37 -4.35
CA MET A 366 16.57 6.31 -4.01
C MET A 366 16.69 7.64 -4.77
N ALA A 367 17.91 8.09 -5.10
CA ALA A 367 18.12 9.27 -5.93
C ALA A 367 17.60 9.05 -7.37
N ASP A 368 17.85 7.88 -7.94
CA ASP A 368 17.37 7.53 -9.27
C ASP A 368 15.82 7.42 -9.31
N VAL A 369 15.21 6.94 -8.22
CA VAL A 369 13.74 6.90 -8.10
C VAL A 369 13.13 8.30 -8.09
N TRP A 370 13.78 9.28 -7.43
CA TRP A 370 13.33 10.68 -7.49
C TRP A 370 13.32 11.25 -8.90
N ALA A 371 14.30 10.88 -9.72
CA ALA A 371 14.46 11.31 -11.11
C ALA A 371 13.83 10.34 -12.14
N HIS A 372 13.08 9.31 -11.69
CA HIS A 372 12.64 8.23 -12.55
C HIS A 372 11.75 8.72 -13.72
N PRO A 373 12.16 8.49 -14.99
CA PRO A 373 11.50 9.09 -16.16
C PRO A 373 10.05 8.67 -16.29
N GLN A 374 9.70 7.44 -15.95
CA GLN A 374 8.32 6.96 -16.02
C GLN A 374 7.41 7.65 -14.98
N LEU A 375 7.91 7.94 -13.77
CA LEU A 375 7.16 8.67 -12.76
C LEU A 375 6.97 10.13 -13.18
N ALA A 376 8.00 10.75 -13.75
CA ALA A 376 7.96 12.10 -14.30
C ALA A 376 6.97 12.22 -15.47
N ALA A 377 7.08 11.35 -16.48
CA ALA A 377 6.19 11.32 -17.65
C ALA A 377 4.72 11.11 -17.25
N ARG A 378 4.45 10.29 -16.25
CA ARG A 378 3.11 10.06 -15.69
C ARG A 378 2.68 11.13 -14.70
N ARG A 379 3.50 12.15 -14.45
CA ARG A 379 3.22 13.26 -13.52
C ARG A 379 2.78 12.77 -12.13
N ARG A 380 3.53 11.79 -11.58
CA ARG A 380 3.15 11.15 -10.32
C ARG A 380 3.51 11.96 -9.08
N TRP A 381 4.34 12.98 -9.18
CA TRP A 381 4.75 13.84 -8.08
C TRP A 381 3.82 15.06 -7.92
N ARG A 382 3.46 15.38 -6.68
CA ARG A 382 2.71 16.59 -6.28
C ARG A 382 3.44 17.27 -5.14
N GLN A 383 3.28 18.59 -5.06
CA GLN A 383 3.73 19.34 -3.88
C GLN A 383 2.67 19.19 -2.78
N VAL A 384 3.12 18.92 -1.56
CA VAL A 384 2.32 18.83 -0.34
C VAL A 384 2.94 19.73 0.71
N ASP A 385 2.14 20.61 1.29
CA ASP A 385 2.60 21.51 2.33
C ASP A 385 2.85 20.77 3.64
N THR A 386 3.86 21.24 4.38
CA THR A 386 4.21 20.77 5.71
C THR A 386 4.58 21.95 6.59
N PRO A 387 4.69 21.81 7.91
CA PRO A 387 5.21 22.88 8.79
C PRO A 387 6.61 23.39 8.39
N ALA A 388 7.38 22.60 7.65
CA ALA A 388 8.72 22.97 7.16
C ALA A 388 8.74 23.39 5.68
N GLY A 389 7.58 23.73 5.11
CA GLY A 389 7.39 24.09 3.71
C GLY A 389 7.00 22.92 2.80
N ALA A 390 6.74 23.22 1.53
CA ALA A 390 6.25 22.23 0.57
C ALA A 390 7.30 21.17 0.24
N ILE A 391 6.87 19.90 0.17
CA ILE A 391 7.70 18.75 -0.20
C ILE A 391 7.05 17.97 -1.36
N PRO A 392 7.82 17.29 -2.22
CA PRO A 392 7.26 16.40 -3.21
C PRO A 392 6.70 15.13 -2.53
N ALA A 393 5.50 14.73 -2.92
CA ALA A 393 4.86 13.51 -2.48
C ALA A 393 4.31 12.72 -3.69
N LEU A 394 4.37 11.40 -3.61
CA LEU A 394 3.87 10.53 -4.68
C LEU A 394 2.34 10.40 -4.59
N LEU A 395 1.67 10.56 -5.73
CA LEU A 395 0.25 10.23 -5.86
C LEU A 395 0.02 8.73 -5.59
N PRO A 396 -1.03 8.36 -4.88
CA PRO A 396 -1.37 6.95 -4.68
C PRO A 396 -1.51 6.20 -6.01
N PRO A 397 -1.12 4.93 -6.08
CA PRO A 397 -1.36 4.12 -7.27
C PRO A 397 -2.84 4.11 -7.67
N GLY A 398 -3.12 4.19 -8.98
CA GLY A 398 -4.50 4.19 -9.51
C GLY A 398 -5.26 5.52 -9.39
N MET A 399 -4.73 6.52 -8.68
CA MET A 399 -5.38 7.82 -8.48
C MET A 399 -4.66 8.92 -9.26
N ALA A 400 -5.42 9.76 -9.95
CA ALA A 400 -4.91 10.97 -10.62
C ALA A 400 -5.26 12.25 -9.83
N ASP A 401 -6.31 12.22 -9.05
CA ASP A 401 -6.98 13.31 -8.36
C ASP A 401 -7.10 13.10 -6.84
N ALA A 402 -6.19 12.30 -6.25
CA ALA A 402 -6.14 12.10 -4.81
C ALA A 402 -6.06 13.45 -4.06
N ARG A 403 -6.70 13.49 -2.88
CA ARG A 403 -6.59 14.64 -1.99
C ARG A 403 -5.20 14.66 -1.38
N MET A 404 -4.39 15.64 -1.76
CA MET A 404 -3.00 15.78 -1.35
C MET A 404 -2.87 16.99 -0.40
N ASP A 405 -3.67 17.01 0.65
CA ASP A 405 -3.70 18.07 1.64
C ASP A 405 -2.43 18.08 2.53
N PRO A 406 -2.16 19.15 3.27
CA PRO A 406 -0.95 19.30 4.09
C PRO A 406 -0.73 18.18 5.11
N VAL A 407 0.53 18.03 5.52
CA VAL A 407 0.92 17.26 6.71
C VAL A 407 0.76 18.18 7.92
N PRO A 408 -0.02 17.82 8.95
CA PRO A 408 -0.31 18.74 10.04
C PRO A 408 0.85 18.90 11.03
N ALA A 409 1.01 20.09 11.58
CA ALA A 409 1.73 20.27 12.82
C ALA A 409 1.01 19.57 14.00
N LEU A 410 1.73 19.34 15.09
CA LEU A 410 1.13 18.74 16.29
C LEU A 410 0.07 19.66 16.87
N GLY A 411 -1.16 19.17 17.01
CA GLY A 411 -2.28 19.90 17.58
C GLY A 411 -2.81 21.06 16.73
N GLU A 412 -2.40 21.15 15.47
CA GLU A 412 -2.77 22.26 14.57
C GLU A 412 -4.28 22.51 14.51
N HIS A 413 -5.08 21.46 14.61
CA HIS A 413 -6.53 21.52 14.46
C HIS A 413 -7.29 21.42 15.78
N THR A 414 -6.58 21.37 16.92
CA THR A 414 -7.19 21.15 18.25
C THR A 414 -8.32 22.13 18.54
N ASP A 415 -8.08 23.45 18.43
CA ASP A 415 -9.07 24.45 18.74
C ASP A 415 -10.27 24.45 17.82
N ALA A 416 -10.01 24.29 16.53
CA ALA A 416 -11.07 24.23 15.52
C ALA A 416 -11.99 23.03 15.75
N ILE A 417 -11.41 21.85 16.01
CA ILE A 417 -12.18 20.62 16.28
C ILE A 417 -12.99 20.76 17.58
N LEU A 418 -12.38 21.26 18.68
CA LEU A 418 -13.07 21.42 19.93
C LEU A 418 -14.24 22.45 19.83
N ALA A 419 -14.03 23.53 19.09
CA ALA A 419 -15.10 24.50 18.80
C ALA A 419 -16.23 23.90 17.98
N GLU A 420 -15.91 23.09 16.93
CA GLU A 420 -16.90 22.36 16.12
C GLU A 420 -17.71 21.38 16.98
N LEU A 421 -17.09 20.78 17.99
CA LEU A 421 -17.78 19.88 18.94
C LEU A 421 -18.62 20.61 19.96
N GLY A 422 -18.63 21.96 19.94
CA GLY A 422 -19.38 22.79 20.87
C GLY A 422 -18.76 22.89 22.27
N ILE A 423 -17.46 22.61 22.39
CA ILE A 423 -16.75 22.72 23.66
C ILE A 423 -16.37 24.18 23.91
N ALA A 424 -16.95 24.78 24.93
CA ALA A 424 -16.76 26.20 25.24
C ALA A 424 -15.31 26.58 25.53
N GLY A 425 -14.89 27.78 25.17
CA GLY A 425 -13.52 28.27 25.30
C GLY A 425 -12.97 28.21 26.72
N GLU A 426 -13.78 28.50 27.74
CA GLU A 426 -13.41 28.34 29.16
C GLU A 426 -13.04 26.89 29.50
N ARG A 427 -13.77 25.92 28.95
CA ARG A 427 -13.49 24.51 29.16
C ARG A 427 -12.20 24.09 28.42
N VAL A 428 -11.94 24.60 27.21
CA VAL A 428 -10.69 24.38 26.49
C VAL A 428 -9.51 24.94 27.28
N ALA A 429 -9.64 26.14 27.84
CA ALA A 429 -8.61 26.75 28.69
C ALA A 429 -8.33 25.91 29.95
N ALA A 430 -9.38 25.38 30.60
CA ALA A 430 -9.24 24.48 31.74
C ALA A 430 -8.56 23.15 31.34
N MET A 431 -8.91 22.57 30.21
CA MET A 431 -8.29 21.34 29.69
C MET A 431 -6.80 21.56 29.39
N ARG A 432 -6.43 22.72 28.82
CA ARG A 432 -5.01 23.07 28.60
C ARG A 432 -4.25 23.23 29.91
N ALA A 433 -4.82 23.94 30.88
CA ALA A 433 -4.21 24.14 32.20
C ALA A 433 -4.01 22.78 32.93
N ALA A 434 -4.87 21.81 32.66
CA ALA A 434 -4.79 20.45 33.20
C ALA A 434 -3.90 19.50 32.36
N GLY A 435 -3.38 19.93 31.20
CA GLY A 435 -2.59 19.12 30.31
C GLY A 435 -3.39 18.07 29.53
N ALA A 436 -4.69 18.21 29.41
CA ALA A 436 -5.57 17.32 28.69
C ALA A 436 -5.55 17.55 27.16
N VAL A 437 -5.24 18.76 26.70
CA VAL A 437 -5.11 19.18 25.30
C VAL A 437 -3.91 20.10 25.09
#